data_ebc1e8e7b04e054284b71f6747a3445b
#
_entry.id   ebc1e8e7b04e054284b71f6747a3445b
#
_cell.length_a   1.000
_cell.length_b   1.000
_cell.length_c   1.000
_cell.angle_alpha   90.00
_cell.angle_beta   90.00
_cell.angle_gamma   90.00
#
_symmetry.space_group_name_H-M   'P 1'
#
loop_
_entity.id
_entity.type
_entity.pdbx_description
1 polymer ?
#
loop_
_entity_poly.entity_id
_entity_poly.type
_entity_poly.pdbx_seq_one_letter_code
_entity_poly.pdbx_strand_id
1 'polypeptide(L)'
;MLTIAHLSDVHLGPLPHARLWSLSPKQLTGYANWHRGRKHRHLAAVLELIVGDIADAKADHIAVTGDLCNIGLKAEISEGLKWLERLGSPEHVTVVPGNHDAYVRLPDTHGVALWAAYMSGATPHGVVRRGEPVPFPFVRRLGPLAIVGLSSAVPTPMFRATGRLGSAQREGARQVLGELGREGLVRVVLIHHPPLPGLADRPRRLIDARAFSEILRDTGAELVLHGHNHRAELAYAETVAGRLPVVGVASASIGRHPRDDRGRYNLYRIEPRPGARPRITMTGRAVTEDLARVETVDERVILE
;
A
#
# COMPACT_ATOMS: atom_id res chain seq x y z
N MET A 1 4.84 -9.31 20.57
CA MET A 1 5.46 -8.24 19.76
C MET A 1 5.48 -8.72 18.32
N LEU A 2 5.09 -7.86 17.38
CA LEU A 2 5.11 -8.14 15.94
C LEU A 2 5.78 -6.98 15.21
N THR A 3 6.55 -7.27 14.17
CA THR A 3 7.21 -6.27 13.33
C THR A 3 6.65 -6.34 11.91
N ILE A 4 6.16 -5.20 11.40
CA ILE A 4 5.66 -5.07 10.02
C ILE A 4 6.62 -4.18 9.24
N ALA A 5 7.12 -4.63 8.09
CA ALA A 5 7.78 -3.79 7.10
C ALA A 5 6.72 -3.24 6.13
N HIS A 6 6.73 -1.94 5.88
CA HIS A 6 5.80 -1.29 4.97
C HIS A 6 6.53 -0.55 3.86
N LEU A 7 6.22 -0.91 2.62
CA LEU A 7 6.71 -0.24 1.42
C LEU A 7 5.57 0.00 0.43
N SER A 8 5.78 0.91 -0.51
CA SER A 8 4.78 1.34 -1.50
C SER A 8 5.42 1.85 -2.78
N ASP A 9 4.60 2.03 -3.81
CA ASP A 9 4.97 2.72 -5.05
C ASP A 9 6.26 2.15 -5.67
N VAL A 10 6.26 0.84 -5.82
CA VAL A 10 7.40 0.03 -6.30
C VAL A 10 7.74 0.35 -7.75
N HIS A 11 6.73 0.57 -8.59
CA HIS A 11 6.86 0.92 -10.01
C HIS A 11 7.92 0.11 -10.74
N LEU A 12 7.70 -1.21 -10.81
CA LEU A 12 8.63 -2.16 -11.41
C LEU A 12 9.06 -1.75 -12.80
N GLY A 13 10.35 -1.74 -13.03
CA GLY A 13 10.97 -1.44 -14.31
C GLY A 13 11.96 -2.54 -14.73
N PRO A 14 12.33 -2.53 -16.02
CA PRO A 14 11.82 -1.70 -17.11
C PRO A 14 10.40 -2.05 -17.53
N LEU A 15 9.69 -1.11 -18.17
CA LEU A 15 8.38 -1.38 -18.77
C LEU A 15 8.48 -2.56 -19.75
N PRO A 16 7.61 -3.58 -19.65
CA PRO A 16 7.54 -4.64 -20.64
C PRO A 16 7.28 -4.10 -22.04
N HIS A 17 7.78 -4.80 -23.05
CA HIS A 17 7.59 -4.39 -24.45
C HIS A 17 6.09 -4.37 -24.79
N ALA A 18 5.57 -3.20 -25.18
CA ALA A 18 4.18 -3.01 -25.55
C ALA A 18 4.05 -2.59 -27.02
N ARG A 19 3.09 -3.19 -27.72
CA ARG A 19 2.74 -2.77 -29.08
C ARG A 19 1.94 -1.48 -28.99
N LEU A 20 2.48 -0.35 -29.48
CA LEU A 20 1.88 0.97 -29.31
C LEU A 20 0.43 1.05 -29.77
N TRP A 21 0.07 0.34 -30.84
CA TRP A 21 -1.29 0.30 -31.38
C TRP A 21 -2.30 -0.46 -30.50
N SER A 22 -1.84 -1.23 -29.51
CA SER A 22 -2.71 -1.92 -28.55
C SER A 22 -2.95 -1.11 -27.27
N LEU A 23 -2.28 0.03 -27.15
CA LEU A 23 -2.37 0.87 -25.96
C LEU A 23 -3.57 1.83 -26.06
N SER A 24 -4.31 1.97 -24.95
CA SER A 24 -5.31 3.03 -24.84
C SER A 24 -4.64 4.42 -24.86
N PRO A 25 -5.37 5.50 -25.18
CA PRO A 25 -4.82 6.86 -25.17
C PRO A 25 -4.15 7.21 -23.82
N LYS A 26 -4.72 6.77 -22.70
CA LYS A 26 -4.14 6.97 -21.37
C LYS A 26 -2.82 6.21 -21.21
N GLN A 27 -2.75 4.97 -21.67
CA GLN A 27 -1.51 4.20 -21.63
C GLN A 27 -0.42 4.77 -22.55
N LEU A 28 -0.78 5.30 -23.73
CA LEU A 28 0.16 5.99 -24.62
C LEU A 28 0.79 7.21 -23.94
N THR A 29 0.00 8.03 -23.25
CA THR A 29 0.54 9.17 -22.49
C THR A 29 1.42 8.70 -21.33
N GLY A 30 1.02 7.66 -20.62
CA GLY A 30 1.83 7.04 -19.56
C GLY A 30 3.14 6.46 -20.09
N TYR A 31 3.11 5.78 -21.24
CA TYR A 31 4.29 5.24 -21.93
C TYR A 31 5.26 6.34 -22.32
N ALA A 32 4.76 7.43 -22.91
CA ALA A 32 5.57 8.59 -23.24
C ALA A 32 6.21 9.22 -22.00
N ASN A 33 5.45 9.37 -20.92
CA ASN A 33 5.96 9.90 -19.64
C ASN A 33 7.03 8.98 -19.01
N TRP A 34 6.86 7.67 -19.12
CA TRP A 34 7.86 6.71 -18.69
C TRP A 34 9.18 6.93 -19.43
N HIS A 35 9.15 6.99 -20.75
CA HIS A 35 10.36 7.17 -21.56
C HIS A 35 11.01 8.55 -21.38
N ARG A 36 10.22 9.60 -21.11
CA ARG A 36 10.74 10.97 -20.90
C ARG A 36 11.43 11.18 -19.56
N GLY A 37 11.06 10.42 -18.52
CA GLY A 37 11.63 10.70 -17.21
C GLY A 37 11.39 9.67 -16.13
N ARG A 38 10.23 9.00 -16.05
CA ARG A 38 9.92 8.08 -14.93
C ARG A 38 10.93 6.92 -14.81
N LYS A 39 11.38 6.36 -15.93
CA LYS A 39 12.40 5.30 -15.95
C LYS A 39 13.72 5.67 -15.26
N HIS A 40 14.03 6.97 -15.16
CA HIS A 40 15.24 7.46 -14.51
C HIS A 40 15.02 7.80 -13.02
N ARG A 41 13.77 7.81 -12.57
CA ARG A 41 13.41 8.03 -11.16
C ARG A 41 13.28 6.72 -10.40
N HIS A 42 12.57 5.74 -11.00
CA HIS A 42 12.33 4.43 -10.41
C HIS A 42 13.47 3.49 -10.83
N LEU A 43 14.36 3.23 -9.88
CA LEU A 43 15.59 2.48 -10.10
C LEU A 43 15.49 1.09 -9.50
N ALA A 44 15.63 0.06 -10.32
CA ALA A 44 15.61 -1.33 -9.86
C ALA A 44 16.68 -1.57 -8.78
N ALA A 45 17.88 -0.97 -8.93
CA ALA A 45 18.94 -1.10 -7.94
C ALA A 45 18.55 -0.55 -6.56
N VAL A 46 17.81 0.56 -6.50
CA VAL A 46 17.28 1.10 -5.23
C VAL A 46 16.27 0.15 -4.61
N LEU A 47 15.36 -0.38 -5.44
CA LEU A 47 14.37 -1.35 -4.97
C LEU A 47 15.03 -2.62 -4.41
N GLU A 48 16.05 -3.15 -5.07
CA GLU A 48 16.79 -4.34 -4.60
C GLU A 48 17.50 -4.07 -3.26
N LEU A 49 18.07 -2.87 -3.05
CA LEU A 49 18.62 -2.47 -1.75
C LEU A 49 17.55 -2.46 -0.66
N ILE A 50 16.39 -1.87 -0.94
CA ILE A 50 15.26 -1.83 0.00
C ILE A 50 14.77 -3.25 0.34
N VAL A 51 14.58 -4.11 -0.67
CA VAL A 51 14.13 -5.49 -0.47
C VAL A 51 15.16 -6.30 0.31
N GLY A 52 16.45 -6.14 0.03
CA GLY A 52 17.54 -6.78 0.77
C GLY A 52 17.54 -6.35 2.24
N ASP A 53 17.42 -5.07 2.52
CA ASP A 53 17.38 -4.55 3.90
C ASP A 53 16.11 -5.00 4.67
N ILE A 54 14.96 -5.14 3.99
CA ILE A 54 13.74 -5.73 4.58
C ILE A 54 13.99 -7.19 4.97
N ALA A 55 14.65 -7.96 4.12
CA ALA A 55 14.99 -9.35 4.40
C ALA A 55 15.93 -9.47 5.62
N ASP A 56 16.94 -8.60 5.71
CA ASP A 56 17.87 -8.54 6.85
C ASP A 56 17.17 -8.12 8.15
N ALA A 57 16.16 -7.25 8.07
CA ALA A 57 15.37 -6.81 9.21
C ALA A 57 14.48 -7.92 9.81
N LYS A 58 14.26 -9.02 9.09
CA LYS A 58 13.46 -10.18 9.52
C LYS A 58 12.10 -9.80 10.07
N ALA A 59 11.39 -8.91 9.37
CA ALA A 59 10.04 -8.52 9.75
C ALA A 59 9.10 -9.75 9.73
N ASP A 60 8.19 -9.82 10.69
CA ASP A 60 7.19 -10.90 10.77
C ASP A 60 6.21 -10.85 9.60
N HIS A 61 5.98 -9.67 9.05
CA HIS A 61 5.07 -9.45 7.91
C HIS A 61 5.48 -8.25 7.06
N ILE A 62 5.21 -8.33 5.75
CA ILE A 62 5.48 -7.25 4.80
C ILE A 62 4.14 -6.73 4.25
N ALA A 63 3.91 -5.43 4.39
CA ALA A 63 2.75 -4.72 3.87
C ALA A 63 3.15 -3.89 2.64
N VAL A 64 2.47 -4.09 1.51
CA VAL A 64 2.70 -3.35 0.27
C VAL A 64 1.45 -2.55 -0.06
N THR A 65 1.55 -1.22 -0.09
CA THR A 65 0.39 -0.37 -0.35
C THR A 65 0.27 0.10 -1.80
N GLY A 66 0.61 -0.80 -2.75
CA GLY A 66 0.26 -0.67 -4.16
C GLY A 66 1.27 0.05 -5.05
N ASP A 67 0.82 0.31 -6.27
CA ASP A 67 1.59 0.88 -7.37
C ASP A 67 2.84 0.05 -7.72
N LEU A 68 2.61 -1.25 -7.97
CA LEU A 68 3.63 -2.14 -8.53
C LEU A 68 3.85 -1.85 -10.02
N CYS A 69 2.79 -1.51 -10.73
CA CYS A 69 2.79 -1.20 -12.17
C CYS A 69 3.10 0.27 -12.45
N ASN A 70 3.30 0.59 -13.73
CA ASN A 70 3.48 1.95 -14.23
C ASN A 70 2.31 2.45 -15.07
N ILE A 71 1.80 1.63 -16.00
CA ILE A 71 0.70 1.98 -16.92
C ILE A 71 -0.37 0.87 -17.01
N GLY A 72 -0.32 -0.11 -16.10
CA GLY A 72 -1.30 -1.18 -16.02
C GLY A 72 -1.35 -2.09 -17.25
N LEU A 73 -0.20 -2.50 -17.77
CA LEU A 73 -0.13 -3.53 -18.80
C LEU A 73 -0.40 -4.91 -18.17
N LYS A 74 -1.02 -5.82 -18.94
CA LYS A 74 -1.17 -7.21 -18.51
C LYS A 74 0.18 -7.85 -18.11
N ALA A 75 1.24 -7.54 -18.86
CA ALA A 75 2.58 -8.01 -18.56
C ALA A 75 3.13 -7.41 -17.25
N GLU A 76 2.86 -6.13 -16.95
CA GLU A 76 3.26 -5.53 -15.67
C GLU A 76 2.56 -6.23 -14.48
N ILE A 77 1.26 -6.56 -14.62
CA ILE A 77 0.54 -7.30 -13.58
C ILE A 77 1.19 -8.68 -13.33
N SER A 78 1.59 -9.37 -14.41
CA SER A 78 2.28 -10.67 -14.30
C SER A 78 3.68 -10.53 -13.68
N GLU A 79 4.43 -9.49 -14.03
CA GLU A 79 5.73 -9.20 -13.40
C GLU A 79 5.55 -8.80 -11.93
N GLY A 80 4.49 -8.06 -11.60
CA GLY A 80 4.10 -7.75 -10.23
C GLY A 80 3.87 -9.00 -9.39
N LEU A 81 3.18 -10.02 -9.94
CA LEU A 81 3.01 -11.30 -9.27
C LEU A 81 4.35 -12.00 -9.00
N LYS A 82 5.23 -12.10 -10.01
CA LYS A 82 6.54 -12.71 -9.84
C LYS A 82 7.40 -11.97 -8.81
N TRP A 83 7.29 -10.64 -8.76
CA TRP A 83 7.98 -9.83 -7.76
C TRP A 83 7.44 -10.10 -6.36
N LEU A 84 6.11 -10.19 -6.17
CA LEU A 84 5.50 -10.58 -4.89
C LEU A 84 5.95 -11.98 -4.45
N GLU A 85 6.00 -12.95 -5.38
CA GLU A 85 6.50 -14.31 -5.11
C GLU A 85 7.96 -14.32 -4.64
N ARG A 86 8.80 -13.42 -5.16
CA ARG A 86 10.19 -13.24 -4.70
C ARG A 86 10.29 -12.50 -3.37
N LEU A 87 9.36 -11.55 -3.11
CA LEU A 87 9.34 -10.80 -1.86
C LEU A 87 8.99 -11.70 -0.66
N GLY A 88 8.11 -12.67 -0.87
CA GLY A 88 7.75 -13.66 0.15
C GLY A 88 6.46 -14.41 -0.17
N SER A 89 6.14 -15.38 0.66
CA SER A 89 4.91 -16.15 0.52
C SER A 89 3.68 -15.31 0.87
N PRO A 90 2.46 -15.68 0.39
CA PRO A 90 1.22 -14.98 0.72
C PRO A 90 0.92 -14.89 2.22
N GLU A 91 1.47 -15.78 3.05
CA GLU A 91 1.32 -15.75 4.52
C GLU A 91 2.10 -14.60 5.15
N HIS A 92 3.24 -14.21 4.54
CA HIS A 92 4.16 -13.20 5.04
C HIS A 92 4.06 -11.86 4.31
N VAL A 93 3.32 -11.79 3.20
CA VAL A 93 3.16 -10.57 2.41
C VAL A 93 1.68 -10.26 2.19
N THR A 94 1.29 -9.02 2.42
CA THR A 94 -0.03 -8.48 2.07
C THR A 94 0.12 -7.31 1.11
N VAL A 95 -0.64 -7.30 0.02
CA VAL A 95 -0.69 -6.17 -0.92
C VAL A 95 -2.09 -5.60 -1.03
N VAL A 96 -2.21 -4.30 -1.21
CA VAL A 96 -3.43 -3.64 -1.70
C VAL A 96 -3.09 -2.88 -2.98
N PRO A 97 -3.97 -2.84 -4.00
CA PRO A 97 -3.63 -2.23 -5.28
C PRO A 97 -3.61 -0.69 -5.21
N GLY A 98 -2.73 -0.08 -6.01
CA GLY A 98 -2.67 1.34 -6.24
C GLY A 98 -3.30 1.78 -7.56
N ASN A 99 -3.28 3.09 -7.85
CA ASN A 99 -3.93 3.63 -9.05
C ASN A 99 -3.19 3.26 -10.35
N HIS A 100 -1.90 2.96 -10.29
CA HIS A 100 -1.14 2.46 -11.43
C HIS A 100 -1.42 0.99 -11.72
N ASP A 101 -1.81 0.21 -10.73
CA ASP A 101 -2.23 -1.19 -10.88
C ASP A 101 -3.63 -1.29 -11.52
N ALA A 102 -4.48 -0.28 -11.28
CA ALA A 102 -5.79 -0.11 -11.93
C ALA A 102 -5.80 1.03 -12.97
N TYR A 103 -4.68 1.27 -13.65
CA TYR A 103 -4.49 2.38 -14.59
C TYR A 103 -5.52 2.41 -15.71
N VAL A 104 -5.90 1.23 -16.19
CA VAL A 104 -7.00 0.96 -17.12
C VAL A 104 -7.81 -0.23 -16.60
N ARG A 105 -9.02 -0.39 -17.11
CA ARG A 105 -9.81 -1.58 -16.81
C ARG A 105 -9.22 -2.78 -17.54
N LEU A 106 -8.80 -3.79 -16.79
CA LEU A 106 -8.39 -5.10 -17.28
C LEU A 106 -9.43 -6.15 -16.89
N PRO A 107 -9.60 -7.23 -17.68
CA PRO A 107 -10.33 -8.41 -17.22
C PRO A 107 -9.69 -8.99 -15.95
N ASP A 108 -10.49 -9.57 -15.06
CA ASP A 108 -10.02 -10.13 -13.78
C ASP A 108 -8.92 -11.17 -13.98
N THR A 109 -8.98 -11.96 -15.03
CA THR A 109 -7.94 -12.95 -15.42
C THR A 109 -6.58 -12.35 -15.79
N HIS A 110 -6.49 -11.03 -15.96
CA HIS A 110 -5.27 -10.30 -16.33
C HIS A 110 -5.04 -9.04 -15.49
N GLY A 111 -5.89 -8.81 -14.50
CA GLY A 111 -5.83 -7.68 -13.59
C GLY A 111 -5.23 -8.06 -12.24
N VAL A 112 -5.36 -7.17 -11.27
CA VAL A 112 -4.85 -7.35 -9.90
C VAL A 112 -5.38 -8.60 -9.19
N ALA A 113 -6.48 -9.20 -9.68
CA ALA A 113 -6.98 -10.48 -9.18
C ALA A 113 -5.94 -11.63 -9.31
N LEU A 114 -4.92 -11.49 -10.17
CA LEU A 114 -3.78 -12.42 -10.20
C LEU A 114 -2.98 -12.43 -8.88
N TRP A 115 -3.05 -11.36 -8.09
CA TRP A 115 -2.40 -11.23 -6.78
C TRP A 115 -3.32 -11.66 -5.62
N ALA A 116 -4.47 -12.29 -5.90
CA ALA A 116 -5.51 -12.60 -4.92
C ALA A 116 -4.99 -13.29 -3.65
N ALA A 117 -4.02 -14.20 -3.77
CA ALA A 117 -3.40 -14.87 -2.62
C ALA A 117 -2.77 -13.87 -1.62
N TYR A 118 -2.24 -12.75 -2.11
CA TYR A 118 -1.63 -11.68 -1.31
C TYR A 118 -2.65 -10.64 -0.80
N MET A 119 -3.90 -10.71 -1.28
CA MET A 119 -5.00 -9.80 -0.96
C MET A 119 -6.14 -10.49 -0.20
N SER A 120 -5.87 -11.67 0.36
CA SER A 120 -6.86 -12.43 1.14
C SER A 120 -6.27 -12.89 2.46
N GLY A 121 -7.13 -13.15 3.42
CA GLY A 121 -6.76 -13.79 4.68
C GLY A 121 -7.30 -15.21 4.74
N ALA A 122 -6.88 -15.98 5.75
CA ALA A 122 -7.56 -17.19 6.13
C ALA A 122 -8.91 -16.82 6.78
N THR A 123 -9.93 -16.58 5.97
CA THR A 123 -11.27 -16.25 6.46
C THR A 123 -12.24 -17.40 6.24
N PRO A 124 -13.34 -17.50 7.03
CA PRO A 124 -14.39 -18.48 6.83
C PRO A 124 -15.07 -18.41 5.46
N HIS A 125 -14.85 -17.35 4.70
CA HIS A 125 -15.48 -17.13 3.38
C HIS A 125 -14.74 -17.79 2.21
N GLY A 126 -13.77 -18.64 2.49
CA GLY A 126 -13.07 -19.42 1.48
C GLY A 126 -11.83 -18.76 0.89
N VAL A 127 -11.05 -19.58 0.21
CA VAL A 127 -9.84 -19.13 -0.51
C VAL A 127 -10.28 -18.49 -1.82
N VAL A 128 -9.94 -17.21 -2.02
CA VAL A 128 -10.11 -16.56 -3.32
C VAL A 128 -9.18 -17.23 -4.32
N ARG A 129 -9.73 -17.78 -5.39
CA ARG A 129 -8.94 -18.45 -6.43
C ARG A 129 -8.24 -17.41 -7.31
N ARG A 130 -7.10 -17.79 -7.87
CA ARG A 130 -6.37 -16.96 -8.82
C ARG A 130 -7.28 -16.55 -9.99
N GLY A 131 -7.38 -15.24 -10.25
CA GLY A 131 -8.21 -14.68 -11.31
C GLY A 131 -9.67 -14.40 -10.93
N GLU A 132 -10.08 -14.71 -9.70
CA GLU A 132 -11.39 -14.29 -9.17
C GLU A 132 -11.31 -12.87 -8.57
N PRO A 133 -12.41 -12.09 -8.61
CA PRO A 133 -12.46 -10.79 -7.96
C PRO A 133 -12.14 -10.90 -6.46
N VAL A 134 -11.24 -10.08 -5.98
CA VAL A 134 -10.92 -10.02 -4.55
C VAL A 134 -11.97 -9.19 -3.84
N PRO A 135 -12.69 -9.73 -2.85
CA PRO A 135 -13.62 -8.96 -2.06
C PRO A 135 -12.85 -7.99 -1.13
N PHE A 136 -13.18 -6.72 -1.21
CA PHE A 136 -12.69 -5.69 -0.29
C PHE A 136 -13.82 -5.16 0.59
N PRO A 137 -13.58 -4.93 1.89
CA PRO A 137 -12.32 -5.18 2.60
C PRO A 137 -12.04 -6.68 2.79
N PHE A 138 -10.77 -7.05 2.77
CA PHE A 138 -10.34 -8.35 3.29
C PHE A 138 -9.67 -8.19 4.65
N VAL A 139 -9.63 -9.28 5.44
CA VAL A 139 -8.99 -9.31 6.75
C VAL A 139 -7.94 -10.40 6.80
N ARG A 140 -6.75 -10.08 7.25
CA ARG A 140 -5.69 -11.03 7.57
C ARG A 140 -5.38 -10.96 9.06
N ARG A 141 -5.51 -12.09 9.76
CA ARG A 141 -5.21 -12.19 11.19
C ARG A 141 -3.78 -12.66 11.40
N LEU A 142 -3.03 -11.96 12.24
CA LEU A 142 -1.64 -12.23 12.59
C LEU A 142 -1.53 -12.25 14.13
N GLY A 143 -1.98 -13.34 14.75
CA GLY A 143 -2.09 -13.42 16.21
C GLY A 143 -2.98 -12.32 16.79
N PRO A 144 -2.44 -11.41 17.63
CA PRO A 144 -3.20 -10.33 18.25
C PRO A 144 -3.47 -9.14 17.32
N LEU A 145 -3.05 -9.22 16.07
CA LEU A 145 -3.16 -8.15 15.07
C LEU A 145 -4.04 -8.60 13.91
N ALA A 146 -4.79 -7.66 13.34
CA ALA A 146 -5.53 -7.85 12.10
C ALA A 146 -5.18 -6.75 11.08
N ILE A 147 -4.77 -7.17 9.88
CA ILE A 147 -4.62 -6.29 8.73
C ILE A 147 -5.96 -6.22 8.01
N VAL A 148 -6.45 -5.01 7.78
CA VAL A 148 -7.66 -4.72 7.00
C VAL A 148 -7.22 -4.09 5.68
N GLY A 149 -7.29 -4.85 4.60
CA GLY A 149 -6.91 -4.38 3.26
C GLY A 149 -8.09 -3.72 2.55
N LEU A 150 -7.85 -2.51 2.03
CA LEU A 150 -8.82 -1.72 1.28
C LEU A 150 -8.29 -1.42 -0.12
N SER A 151 -9.13 -1.53 -1.14
CA SER A 151 -8.79 -1.07 -2.48
C SER A 151 -9.40 0.30 -2.74
N SER A 152 -8.54 1.29 -2.88
CA SER A 152 -8.92 2.61 -3.41
C SER A 152 -8.61 2.77 -4.90
N ALA A 153 -8.07 1.73 -5.52
CA ALA A 153 -7.66 1.72 -6.92
C ALA A 153 -8.88 1.62 -7.84
N VAL A 154 -9.06 2.63 -8.67
CA VAL A 154 -10.12 2.68 -9.70
C VAL A 154 -9.56 3.23 -11.00
N PRO A 155 -9.99 2.73 -12.17
CA PRO A 155 -9.64 3.36 -13.44
C PRO A 155 -10.12 4.82 -13.48
N THR A 156 -9.23 5.72 -13.86
CA THR A 156 -9.51 7.17 -13.90
C THR A 156 -9.30 7.73 -15.30
N PRO A 157 -9.92 8.87 -15.64
CA PRO A 157 -9.59 9.63 -16.85
C PRO A 157 -8.11 10.05 -16.89
N MET A 158 -7.66 10.51 -18.07
CA MET A 158 -6.34 11.10 -18.25
C MET A 158 -6.10 12.25 -17.25
N PHE A 159 -4.85 12.40 -16.80
CA PHE A 159 -4.42 13.45 -15.85
C PHE A 159 -5.09 13.39 -14.47
N ARG A 160 -5.73 12.27 -14.14
CA ARG A 160 -6.26 11.99 -12.80
C ARG A 160 -5.69 10.70 -12.24
N ALA A 161 -5.39 10.75 -10.96
CA ALA A 161 -4.93 9.62 -10.15
C ALA A 161 -5.73 9.58 -8.84
N THR A 162 -7.05 9.79 -8.92
CA THR A 162 -7.94 9.76 -7.76
C THR A 162 -8.31 8.34 -7.38
N GLY A 163 -8.43 8.10 -6.08
CA GLY A 163 -8.97 6.85 -5.54
C GLY A 163 -10.43 6.96 -5.14
N ARG A 164 -11.07 5.81 -4.96
CA ARG A 164 -12.44 5.70 -4.43
C ARG A 164 -12.65 4.34 -3.78
N LEU A 165 -13.21 4.33 -2.57
CA LEU A 165 -13.65 3.10 -1.90
C LEU A 165 -15.05 2.67 -2.35
N GLY A 166 -15.97 3.62 -2.48
CA GLY A 166 -17.39 3.35 -2.72
C GLY A 166 -18.14 3.04 -1.41
N SER A 167 -19.48 3.04 -1.49
CA SER A 167 -20.33 2.86 -0.29
C SER A 167 -20.25 1.45 0.28
N ALA A 168 -20.28 0.44 -0.57
CA ALA A 168 -20.28 -0.96 -0.13
C ALA A 168 -18.99 -1.32 0.63
N GLN A 169 -17.82 -0.94 0.09
CA GLN A 169 -16.55 -1.21 0.75
C GLN A 169 -16.39 -0.39 2.04
N ARG A 170 -16.86 0.86 2.06
CA ARG A 170 -16.84 1.67 3.28
C ARG A 170 -17.72 1.07 4.38
N GLU A 171 -18.91 0.59 4.04
CA GLU A 171 -19.78 -0.08 5.02
C GLU A 171 -19.17 -1.39 5.52
N GLY A 172 -18.60 -2.21 4.62
CA GLY A 172 -17.84 -3.39 5.03
C GLY A 172 -16.65 -3.05 5.94
N ALA A 173 -15.93 -1.94 5.68
CA ALA A 173 -14.86 -1.47 6.56
C ALA A 173 -15.39 -1.05 7.93
N ARG A 174 -16.54 -0.36 8.02
CA ARG A 174 -17.20 -0.01 9.28
C ARG A 174 -17.48 -1.25 10.11
N GLN A 175 -18.12 -2.25 9.50
CA GLN A 175 -18.45 -3.50 10.15
C GLN A 175 -17.22 -4.23 10.66
N VAL A 176 -16.24 -4.48 9.77
CA VAL A 176 -15.02 -5.23 10.09
C VAL A 176 -14.20 -4.53 11.19
N LEU A 177 -13.96 -3.22 11.09
CA LEU A 177 -13.20 -2.48 12.10
C LEU A 177 -13.90 -2.51 13.46
N GLY A 178 -15.23 -2.39 13.48
CA GLY A 178 -16.02 -2.50 14.70
C GLY A 178 -15.96 -3.90 15.33
N GLU A 179 -16.05 -4.97 14.52
CA GLU A 179 -15.93 -6.35 14.98
C GLU A 179 -14.55 -6.64 15.57
N LEU A 180 -13.49 -6.34 14.83
CA LEU A 180 -12.11 -6.54 15.29
C LEU A 180 -11.78 -5.73 16.54
N GLY A 181 -12.34 -4.52 16.67
CA GLY A 181 -12.19 -3.71 17.87
C GLY A 181 -12.85 -4.34 19.11
N ARG A 182 -14.05 -4.94 18.94
CA ARG A 182 -14.73 -5.67 20.03
C ARG A 182 -13.99 -6.97 20.43
N GLU A 183 -13.29 -7.58 19.47
CA GLU A 183 -12.40 -8.72 19.74
C GLU A 183 -11.09 -8.32 20.44
N GLY A 184 -10.80 -7.03 20.58
CA GLY A 184 -9.57 -6.53 21.20
C GLY A 184 -8.33 -6.67 20.32
N LEU A 185 -8.50 -6.83 19.01
CA LEU A 185 -7.37 -6.95 18.08
C LEU A 185 -6.79 -5.58 17.71
N VAL A 186 -5.47 -5.53 17.56
CA VAL A 186 -4.77 -4.37 16.98
C VAL A 186 -5.08 -4.30 15.49
N ARG A 187 -5.71 -3.23 15.04
CA ARG A 187 -6.19 -3.07 13.66
C ARG A 187 -5.23 -2.20 12.86
N VAL A 188 -4.62 -2.80 11.83
CA VAL A 188 -3.77 -2.10 10.86
C VAL A 188 -4.50 -2.02 9.53
N VAL A 189 -4.82 -0.82 9.07
CA VAL A 189 -5.52 -0.59 7.80
C VAL A 189 -4.50 -0.32 6.70
N LEU A 190 -4.58 -1.05 5.60
CA LEU A 190 -3.81 -0.79 4.38
C LEU A 190 -4.71 -0.17 3.31
N ILE A 191 -4.28 0.93 2.75
CA ILE A 191 -4.94 1.62 1.65
C ILE A 191 -3.89 2.35 0.82
N HIS A 192 -4.05 2.45 -0.51
CA HIS A 192 -3.05 3.14 -1.33
C HIS A 192 -3.14 4.67 -1.20
N HIS A 193 -4.32 5.25 -1.42
CA HIS A 193 -4.49 6.71 -1.34
C HIS A 193 -4.61 7.19 0.10
N PRO A 194 -4.02 8.36 0.44
CA PRO A 194 -4.17 8.96 1.76
C PRO A 194 -5.65 9.05 2.19
N PRO A 195 -6.02 8.52 3.37
CA PRO A 195 -7.43 8.39 3.76
C PRO A 195 -8.03 9.66 4.38
N LEU A 196 -7.20 10.61 4.80
CA LEU A 196 -7.68 11.85 5.43
C LEU A 196 -7.81 12.99 4.42
N PRO A 197 -8.84 13.84 4.54
CA PRO A 197 -8.98 15.02 3.72
C PRO A 197 -7.75 15.94 3.84
N GLY A 198 -7.31 16.50 2.71
CA GLY A 198 -6.20 17.46 2.67
C GLY A 198 -4.80 16.85 2.53
N LEU A 199 -4.62 15.53 2.69
CA LEU A 199 -3.31 14.88 2.53
C LEU A 199 -2.89 14.70 1.06
N ALA A 200 -3.79 14.89 0.11
CA ALA A 200 -3.47 14.83 -1.32
C ALA A 200 -4.24 15.90 -2.10
N ASP A 201 -3.64 16.40 -3.18
CA ASP A 201 -4.23 17.37 -4.08
C ASP A 201 -5.49 16.83 -4.79
N ARG A 202 -6.39 17.74 -5.19
CA ARG A 202 -7.67 17.37 -5.84
C ARG A 202 -7.58 16.31 -6.93
N PRO A 203 -6.63 16.36 -7.91
CA PRO A 203 -6.54 15.35 -8.97
C PRO A 203 -5.99 13.99 -8.50
N ARG A 204 -5.48 13.90 -7.28
CA ARG A 204 -4.81 12.71 -6.72
C ARG A 204 -5.47 12.15 -5.46
N ARG A 205 -6.44 12.86 -4.89
CA ARG A 205 -7.05 12.51 -3.59
C ARG A 205 -7.90 11.24 -3.64
N LEU A 206 -8.13 10.67 -2.49
CA LEU A 206 -9.27 9.78 -2.26
C LEU A 206 -10.56 10.61 -2.32
N ILE A 207 -11.47 10.29 -3.26
CA ILE A 207 -12.69 11.11 -3.49
C ILE A 207 -13.60 11.09 -2.26
N ASP A 208 -13.74 9.94 -1.63
CA ASP A 208 -14.59 9.71 -0.47
C ASP A 208 -13.82 9.69 0.86
N ALA A 209 -12.67 10.39 0.93
CA ALA A 209 -11.83 10.51 2.12
C ALA A 209 -12.62 10.99 3.35
N ARG A 210 -13.49 12.01 3.19
CA ARG A 210 -14.29 12.52 4.31
C ARG A 210 -15.20 11.45 4.91
N ALA A 211 -15.95 10.74 4.07
CA ALA A 211 -16.85 9.69 4.53
C ALA A 211 -16.07 8.50 5.15
N PHE A 212 -14.87 8.21 4.67
CA PHE A 212 -14.03 7.16 5.25
C PHE A 212 -13.38 7.62 6.57
N SER A 213 -12.95 8.87 6.68
CA SER A 213 -12.42 9.42 7.94
C SER A 213 -13.47 9.46 9.05
N GLU A 214 -14.76 9.66 8.71
CA GLU A 214 -15.88 9.52 9.65
C GLU A 214 -16.02 8.08 10.15
N ILE A 215 -15.85 7.08 9.29
CA ILE A 215 -15.83 5.67 9.69
C ILE A 215 -14.67 5.39 10.64
N LEU A 216 -13.45 5.83 10.31
CA LEU A 216 -12.28 5.66 11.18
C LEU A 216 -12.50 6.33 12.54
N ARG A 217 -13.10 7.52 12.57
CA ARG A 217 -13.43 8.20 13.81
C ARG A 217 -14.38 7.38 14.69
N ASP A 218 -15.43 6.79 14.08
CA ASP A 218 -16.51 6.12 14.80
C ASP A 218 -16.16 4.68 15.20
N THR A 219 -15.27 4.00 14.47
CA THR A 219 -14.86 2.61 14.76
C THR A 219 -13.49 2.49 15.39
N GLY A 220 -12.58 3.45 15.13
CA GLY A 220 -11.19 3.39 15.53
C GLY A 220 -10.36 2.39 14.69
N ALA A 221 -9.07 2.55 14.80
CA ALA A 221 -8.01 1.62 14.42
C ALA A 221 -6.74 2.02 15.17
N GLU A 222 -5.67 1.23 15.07
CA GLU A 222 -4.42 1.54 15.76
C GLU A 222 -3.34 2.07 14.81
N LEU A 223 -3.46 1.77 13.50
CA LEU A 223 -2.51 2.26 12.48
C LEU A 223 -3.18 2.26 11.10
N VAL A 224 -2.94 3.29 10.31
CA VAL A 224 -3.26 3.30 8.87
C VAL A 224 -1.99 3.52 8.07
N LEU A 225 -1.75 2.66 7.07
CA LEU A 225 -0.59 2.68 6.19
C LEU A 225 -1.04 3.00 4.76
N HIS A 226 -0.34 3.97 4.12
CA HIS A 226 -0.63 4.36 2.74
C HIS A 226 0.63 4.72 1.95
N GLY A 227 0.48 4.86 0.62
CA GLY A 227 1.52 5.32 -0.30
C GLY A 227 1.10 6.56 -1.08
N HIS A 228 1.23 6.51 -2.40
CA HIS A 228 0.71 7.44 -3.40
C HIS A 228 1.40 8.81 -3.49
N ASN A 229 1.74 9.43 -2.37
CA ASN A 229 2.34 10.77 -2.36
C ASN A 229 3.85 10.76 -2.60
N HIS A 230 4.50 9.59 -2.55
CA HIS A 230 5.96 9.39 -2.64
C HIS A 230 6.73 10.18 -1.57
N ARG A 231 6.13 10.39 -0.40
CA ARG A 231 6.72 11.12 0.73
C ARG A 231 6.54 10.38 2.03
N ALA A 232 7.47 10.57 2.94
CA ALA A 232 7.32 10.14 4.33
C ALA A 232 6.39 11.12 5.05
N GLU A 233 5.20 10.65 5.39
CA GLU A 233 4.15 11.47 6.01
C GLU A 233 3.69 10.81 7.31
N LEU A 234 3.44 11.62 8.33
CA LEU A 234 2.80 11.20 9.57
C LEU A 234 1.72 12.22 9.94
N ALA A 235 0.49 11.80 9.83
CA ALA A 235 -0.68 12.54 10.28
C ALA A 235 -1.42 11.77 11.37
N TYR A 236 -2.35 12.43 12.04
CA TYR A 236 -3.15 11.81 13.08
C TYR A 236 -4.62 12.15 12.90
N ALA A 237 -5.48 11.17 13.21
CA ALA A 237 -6.92 11.38 13.32
C ALA A 237 -7.37 11.09 14.76
N GLU A 238 -8.35 11.83 15.24
CA GLU A 238 -9.01 11.52 16.51
C GLU A 238 -10.13 10.52 16.27
N THR A 239 -10.17 9.47 17.09
CA THR A 239 -11.17 8.39 16.97
C THR A 239 -11.73 8.03 18.34
N VAL A 240 -12.83 7.25 18.37
CA VAL A 240 -13.39 6.68 19.60
C VAL A 240 -12.39 5.80 20.37
N ALA A 241 -11.41 5.22 19.67
CA ALA A 241 -10.32 4.44 20.28
C ALA A 241 -9.10 5.31 20.66
N GLY A 242 -9.18 6.64 20.53
CA GLY A 242 -8.10 7.59 20.74
C GLY A 242 -7.37 7.97 19.45
N ARG A 243 -6.20 8.56 19.58
CA ARG A 243 -5.41 9.12 18.49
C ARG A 243 -4.89 8.02 17.55
N LEU A 244 -5.21 8.11 16.27
CA LEU A 244 -4.87 7.15 15.22
C LEU A 244 -3.74 7.70 14.34
N PRO A 245 -2.54 7.09 14.32
CA PRO A 245 -1.50 7.44 13.36
C PRO A 245 -1.88 6.98 11.95
N VAL A 246 -1.71 7.88 10.98
CA VAL A 246 -1.90 7.67 9.55
C VAL A 246 -0.57 7.96 8.88
N VAL A 247 0.08 6.92 8.36
CA VAL A 247 1.47 6.99 7.91
C VAL A 247 1.57 6.71 6.43
N GLY A 248 2.12 7.69 5.71
CA GLY A 248 2.54 7.57 4.32
C GLY A 248 4.01 7.18 4.23
N VAL A 249 4.34 6.29 3.29
CA VAL A 249 5.72 5.94 2.98
C VAL A 249 6.12 6.48 1.60
N ALA A 250 7.38 6.88 1.44
CA ALA A 250 7.93 7.25 0.14
C ALA A 250 8.02 6.03 -0.78
N SER A 251 8.13 6.26 -2.09
CA SER A 251 8.29 5.19 -3.06
C SER A 251 9.55 4.36 -2.78
N ALA A 252 9.41 3.03 -2.78
CA ALA A 252 10.51 2.11 -2.51
C ALA A 252 11.59 2.09 -3.60
N SER A 253 11.29 2.57 -4.80
CA SER A 253 12.19 2.52 -5.96
C SER A 253 12.79 3.87 -6.37
N ILE A 254 12.39 4.99 -5.73
CA ILE A 254 12.86 6.31 -6.13
C ILE A 254 14.34 6.50 -5.74
N GLY A 255 15.14 6.89 -6.74
CA GLY A 255 16.48 7.39 -6.54
C GLY A 255 16.49 8.85 -6.05
N ARG A 256 17.43 9.68 -6.55
CA ARG A 256 17.46 11.12 -6.25
C ARG A 256 16.41 11.87 -7.06
N HIS A 257 15.54 12.59 -6.38
CA HIS A 257 14.56 13.45 -7.03
C HIS A 257 14.22 14.67 -6.17
N PRO A 258 14.12 15.89 -6.74
CA PRO A 258 13.89 17.12 -5.95
C PRO A 258 12.51 17.22 -5.29
N ARG A 259 11.52 16.45 -5.75
CA ARG A 259 10.13 16.53 -5.29
C ARG A 259 9.66 15.32 -4.50
N ASP A 260 10.42 14.23 -4.56
CA ASP A 260 10.07 12.97 -3.91
C ASP A 260 11.15 12.62 -2.89
N ASP A 261 10.79 12.00 -1.79
CA ASP A 261 11.75 11.46 -0.85
C ASP A 261 12.48 10.26 -1.48
N ARG A 262 13.72 10.02 -1.05
CA ARG A 262 14.52 8.88 -1.51
C ARG A 262 13.83 7.56 -1.22
N GLY A 263 14.21 6.50 -1.94
CA GLY A 263 13.72 5.14 -1.74
C GLY A 263 13.69 4.78 -0.26
N ARG A 264 12.50 4.42 0.23
CA ARG A 264 12.25 4.25 1.67
C ARG A 264 11.25 3.13 1.93
N TYR A 265 11.39 2.52 3.11
CA TYR A 265 10.36 1.73 3.76
C TYR A 265 10.31 2.05 5.26
N ASN A 266 9.27 1.64 5.95
CA ASN A 266 9.16 1.81 7.39
C ASN A 266 9.02 0.43 8.08
N LEU A 267 9.65 0.29 9.24
CA LEU A 267 9.40 -0.82 10.17
C LEU A 267 8.48 -0.34 11.29
N TYR A 268 7.47 -1.13 11.62
CA TYR A 268 6.58 -0.89 12.76
C TYR A 268 6.73 -2.02 13.74
N ARG A 269 7.29 -1.72 14.90
CA ARG A 269 7.29 -2.62 16.05
C ARG A 269 6.00 -2.39 16.83
N ILE A 270 5.15 -3.39 16.86
CA ILE A 270 3.83 -3.36 17.48
C ILE A 270 3.86 -4.24 18.74
N GLU A 271 3.66 -3.63 19.89
CA GLU A 271 3.63 -4.28 21.21
C GLU A 271 2.19 -4.25 21.74
N PRO A 272 1.41 -5.34 21.56
CA PRO A 272 0.08 -5.41 22.16
C PRO A 272 0.15 -5.34 23.67
N ARG A 273 -0.80 -4.62 24.28
CA ARG A 273 -0.91 -4.48 25.74
C ARG A 273 -2.30 -4.94 26.17
N PRO A 274 -2.43 -5.95 27.03
CA PRO A 274 -3.73 -6.40 27.51
C PRO A 274 -4.50 -5.25 28.19
N GLY A 275 -5.74 -5.01 27.75
CA GLY A 275 -6.61 -3.97 28.33
C GLY A 275 -6.19 -2.53 28.06
N ALA A 276 -5.15 -2.29 27.22
CA ALA A 276 -4.67 -0.98 26.85
C ALA A 276 -4.36 -0.90 25.36
N ARG A 277 -4.13 0.30 24.87
CA ARG A 277 -3.69 0.49 23.46
C ARG A 277 -2.28 -0.09 23.26
N PRO A 278 -1.97 -0.62 22.07
CA PRO A 278 -0.64 -1.10 21.77
C PRO A 278 0.36 0.07 21.77
N ARG A 279 1.61 -0.22 22.07
CA ARG A 279 2.71 0.68 21.75
C ARG A 279 3.18 0.39 20.34
N ILE A 280 3.31 1.43 19.51
CA ILE A 280 3.82 1.31 18.13
C ILE A 280 5.02 2.24 17.96
N THR A 281 6.17 1.64 17.69
CA THR A 281 7.39 2.36 17.31
C THR A 281 7.58 2.23 15.80
N MET A 282 7.76 3.34 15.13
CA MET A 282 8.10 3.42 13.71
C MET A 282 9.58 3.72 13.54
N THR A 283 10.28 2.94 12.73
CA THR A 283 11.64 3.18 12.27
C THR A 283 11.64 3.37 10.76
N GLY A 284 12.03 4.56 10.30
CA GLY A 284 12.18 4.86 8.88
C GLY A 284 13.54 4.43 8.35
N ARG A 285 13.54 3.66 7.28
CA ARG A 285 14.73 3.14 6.60
C ARG A 285 14.77 3.66 5.18
N ALA A 286 15.82 4.35 4.76
CA ALA A 286 15.93 4.92 3.42
C ALA A 286 17.31 4.69 2.82
N VAL A 287 17.38 4.67 1.47
CA VAL A 287 18.67 4.63 0.79
C VAL A 287 19.50 5.88 1.10
N THR A 288 20.81 5.71 1.24
CA THR A 288 21.75 6.81 1.42
C THR A 288 21.76 7.75 0.20
N GLU A 289 22.33 8.96 0.35
CA GLU A 289 22.39 9.92 -0.75
C GLU A 289 23.18 9.43 -1.96
N ASP A 290 24.18 8.61 -1.74
CA ASP A 290 24.98 7.96 -2.79
C ASP A 290 24.30 6.73 -3.40
N LEU A 291 23.12 6.33 -2.87
CA LEU A 291 22.34 5.14 -3.27
C LEU A 291 23.14 3.83 -3.09
N ALA A 292 24.06 3.77 -2.12
CA ALA A 292 24.93 2.62 -1.92
C ALA A 292 24.40 1.61 -0.88
N ARG A 293 23.63 2.07 0.10
CA ARG A 293 23.08 1.25 1.19
C ARG A 293 21.79 1.84 1.73
N VAL A 294 21.15 1.12 2.64
CA VAL A 294 20.00 1.60 3.42
C VAL A 294 20.47 1.95 4.83
N GLU A 295 19.92 3.03 5.38
CA GLU A 295 20.21 3.50 6.73
C GLU A 295 18.93 3.88 7.48
N THR A 296 18.99 3.91 8.81
CA THR A 296 17.92 4.47 9.64
C THR A 296 17.93 5.99 9.53
N VAL A 297 16.80 6.57 9.13
CA VAL A 297 16.66 8.04 8.97
C VAL A 297 15.82 8.69 10.05
N ASP A 298 14.94 7.93 10.67
CA ASP A 298 14.18 8.34 11.86
C ASP A 298 13.70 7.14 12.68
N GLU A 299 13.47 7.36 13.99
CA GLU A 299 12.81 6.41 14.87
C GLU A 299 11.98 7.18 15.88
N ARG A 300 10.71 6.76 16.07
CA ARG A 300 9.79 7.42 17.01
C ARG A 300 8.64 6.52 17.45
N VAL A 301 8.16 6.73 18.67
CA VAL A 301 6.89 6.17 19.13
C VAL A 301 5.76 6.98 18.49
N ILE A 302 4.89 6.33 17.73
CA ILE A 302 3.76 6.97 17.03
C ILE A 302 2.42 6.67 17.70
N LEU A 303 2.38 5.68 18.57
CA LEU A 303 1.22 5.32 19.38
C LEU A 303 1.70 4.73 20.72
N GLU A 304 1.07 5.16 21.82
CA GLU A 304 1.35 4.67 23.18
C GLU A 304 0.10 4.67 24.06
#